data_f41a737bed6850f35cbf6f28f1405925
#
_entry.id   f41a737bed6850f35cbf6f28f1405925
#
_cell.length_a   1.000
_cell.length_b   1.000
_cell.length_c   1.000
_cell.angle_alpha   90.00
_cell.angle_beta   90.00
_cell.angle_gamma   90.00
#
_symmetry.space_group_name_H-M   'P 1'
#
loop_
_entity.id
_entity.type
_entity.pdbx_description
1 polymer ?
#
loop_
_entity_poly.entity_id
_entity_poly.type
_entity_poly.pdbx_seq_one_letter_code
_entity_poly.pdbx_strand_id
1 'polypeptide(L)'
;NVKTARNIKLQWKVDWPMRWQVENVTFESGGMDHSTAGGSHDVAERIAKEIFGYKPPVYEPYNFIGIKGGGAKMSSSKGRVLTLTDLLNVYDRHLILWFYAKYKPMQSFNLAFDNDVIRFYSEYDRMVKAYFNGKLDAGNSEILSYTDVEEDYLNYPNFSYLATFLPIVNFNEEMLANLMKKENADPNSSFYKERLERAKFWVENYGAEYQVNLLTEKNTEFYNTLNAEEKSWVAKTLSLLDREYKTSDELQTALYEVVKYLNLEPQELKKTQKRYFEILYNLLLGKEQGPKLGIFLMAVGKEKLTNLFTF
;
A
#
# COMPACT_ATOMS: atom_id res chain seq x y z
N ASN A 1 -42.29 -4.92 -37.47
CA ASN A 1 -42.38 -3.50 -37.82
C ASN A 1 -41.56 -2.69 -36.82
N VAL A 2 -40.59 -1.94 -37.30
CA VAL A 2 -39.68 -1.12 -36.48
C VAL A 2 -40.43 -0.09 -35.60
N LYS A 3 -41.56 0.45 -36.10
CA LYS A 3 -42.37 1.43 -35.37
C LYS A 3 -43.18 0.84 -34.19
N THR A 4 -43.36 -0.47 -34.18
CA THR A 4 -44.20 -1.16 -33.16
C THR A 4 -43.40 -2.12 -32.29
N ALA A 5 -42.20 -2.48 -32.68
CA ALA A 5 -41.36 -3.38 -31.92
C ALA A 5 -40.77 -2.65 -30.68
N ARG A 6 -40.88 -3.30 -29.51
CA ARG A 6 -40.38 -2.76 -28.23
C ARG A 6 -38.98 -3.26 -27.86
N ASN A 7 -38.46 -4.30 -28.58
CA ASN A 7 -37.17 -4.95 -28.28
C ASN A 7 -36.16 -4.66 -29.41
N ILE A 8 -36.03 -3.37 -29.79
CA ILE A 8 -35.04 -2.95 -30.79
C ILE A 8 -33.87 -2.34 -30.06
N LYS A 9 -32.66 -2.78 -30.42
CA LYS A 9 -31.41 -2.17 -30.00
C LYS A 9 -30.58 -1.88 -31.25
N LEU A 10 -30.11 -0.66 -31.37
CA LEU A 10 -29.12 -0.32 -32.40
C LEU A 10 -27.79 -1.01 -32.09
N GLN A 11 -27.03 -1.33 -33.14
CA GLN A 11 -25.64 -1.71 -32.95
C GLN A 11 -24.86 -0.55 -32.37
N TRP A 12 -23.92 -0.82 -31.48
CA TRP A 12 -23.12 0.20 -30.79
C TRP A 12 -22.46 1.21 -31.74
N LYS A 13 -21.96 0.75 -32.90
CA LYS A 13 -21.35 1.60 -33.94
C LYS A 13 -22.29 2.69 -34.48
N VAL A 14 -23.62 2.53 -34.37
CA VAL A 14 -24.64 3.48 -34.79
C VAL A 14 -25.25 4.22 -33.59
N ASP A 15 -25.48 3.50 -32.51
CA ASP A 15 -26.04 4.06 -31.28
C ASP A 15 -25.14 5.16 -30.69
N TRP A 16 -23.84 4.95 -30.69
CA TRP A 16 -22.85 5.85 -30.13
C TRP A 16 -22.84 7.23 -30.83
N PRO A 17 -22.64 7.34 -32.15
CA PRO A 17 -22.68 8.64 -32.84
C PRO A 17 -24.07 9.30 -32.84
N MET A 18 -25.15 8.54 -32.77
CA MET A 18 -26.50 9.08 -32.58
C MET A 18 -26.62 9.78 -31.22
N ARG A 19 -26.07 9.18 -30.15
CA ARG A 19 -26.03 9.82 -28.82
C ARG A 19 -25.17 11.07 -28.84
N TRP A 20 -24.03 11.09 -29.52
CA TRP A 20 -23.22 12.31 -29.66
C TRP A 20 -24.05 13.49 -30.15
N GLN A 21 -24.86 13.25 -31.17
CA GLN A 21 -25.72 14.30 -31.72
C GLN A 21 -26.85 14.66 -30.76
N VAL A 22 -27.55 13.69 -30.19
CA VAL A 22 -28.72 13.93 -29.33
C VAL A 22 -28.34 14.66 -28.04
N GLU A 23 -27.18 14.29 -27.48
CA GLU A 23 -26.68 14.82 -26.21
C GLU A 23 -25.72 16.01 -26.40
N ASN A 24 -25.42 16.41 -27.64
CA ASN A 24 -24.48 17.49 -27.99
C ASN A 24 -23.07 17.25 -27.38
N VAL A 25 -22.55 16.04 -27.49
CA VAL A 25 -21.27 15.64 -26.94
C VAL A 25 -20.13 16.34 -27.67
N THR A 26 -19.30 17.08 -26.94
CA THR A 26 -18.15 17.81 -27.51
C THR A 26 -16.82 17.16 -27.17
N PHE A 27 -16.76 16.33 -26.13
CA PHE A 27 -15.61 15.54 -25.72
C PHE A 27 -16.06 14.12 -25.36
N GLU A 28 -15.30 13.13 -25.80
CA GLU A 28 -15.54 11.73 -25.50
C GLU A 28 -14.21 11.04 -25.20
N SER A 29 -14.16 10.18 -24.21
CA SER A 29 -13.03 9.30 -23.96
C SER A 29 -13.41 7.84 -24.20
N GLY A 30 -12.51 7.04 -24.77
CA GLY A 30 -12.82 5.66 -25.06
C GLY A 30 -11.66 4.68 -24.85
N GLY A 31 -12.00 3.48 -24.44
CA GLY A 31 -11.01 2.41 -24.27
C GLY A 31 -10.31 2.03 -25.59
N MET A 32 -9.07 1.55 -25.48
CA MET A 32 -8.26 1.13 -26.63
C MET A 32 -8.92 0.09 -27.52
N ASP A 33 -9.81 -0.73 -26.98
CA ASP A 33 -10.58 -1.71 -27.76
C ASP A 33 -11.55 -1.08 -28.74
N HIS A 34 -11.92 0.18 -28.56
CA HIS A 34 -12.75 0.96 -29.50
C HIS A 34 -11.92 1.84 -30.45
N SER A 35 -10.63 2.05 -30.13
CA SER A 35 -9.77 3.08 -30.76
C SER A 35 -8.90 2.57 -31.90
N THR A 36 -9.02 1.29 -32.26
CA THR A 36 -8.27 0.69 -33.38
C THR A 36 -8.86 1.08 -34.74
N ALA A 37 -8.02 1.13 -35.76
CA ALA A 37 -8.47 1.38 -37.13
C ALA A 37 -9.63 0.40 -37.56
N GLY A 38 -10.74 0.93 -38.06
CA GLY A 38 -11.96 0.17 -38.31
C GLY A 38 -12.75 -0.23 -37.04
N GLY A 39 -12.29 0.19 -35.90
CA GLY A 39 -12.93 0.01 -34.59
C GLY A 39 -14.24 0.79 -34.44
N SER A 40 -14.85 0.69 -33.27
CA SER A 40 -16.16 1.30 -33.04
C SER A 40 -16.11 2.81 -33.16
N HIS A 41 -15.03 3.46 -32.65
CA HIS A 41 -14.88 4.91 -32.70
C HIS A 41 -14.69 5.40 -34.14
N ASP A 42 -13.77 4.81 -34.92
CA ASP A 42 -13.49 5.19 -36.29
C ASP A 42 -14.76 5.11 -37.18
N VAL A 43 -15.56 4.04 -37.01
CA VAL A 43 -16.84 3.90 -37.72
C VAL A 43 -17.87 4.92 -37.20
N ALA A 44 -17.95 5.16 -35.90
CA ALA A 44 -18.88 6.12 -35.33
C ALA A 44 -18.57 7.56 -35.80
N GLU A 45 -17.30 7.92 -35.89
CA GLU A 45 -16.86 9.23 -36.42
C GLU A 45 -17.34 9.47 -37.88
N ARG A 46 -17.22 8.46 -38.71
CA ARG A 46 -17.71 8.52 -40.10
C ARG A 46 -19.22 8.63 -40.16
N ILE A 47 -19.97 7.84 -39.40
CA ILE A 47 -21.41 7.90 -39.30
C ILE A 47 -21.88 9.26 -38.81
N ALA A 48 -21.25 9.83 -37.79
CA ALA A 48 -21.57 11.16 -37.28
C ALA A 48 -21.46 12.24 -38.37
N LYS A 49 -20.35 12.21 -39.15
CA LYS A 49 -20.09 13.16 -40.21
C LYS A 49 -21.00 12.94 -41.41
N GLU A 50 -21.06 11.71 -41.94
CA GLU A 50 -21.67 11.40 -43.23
C GLU A 50 -23.21 11.25 -43.15
N ILE A 51 -23.72 10.71 -42.03
CA ILE A 51 -25.13 10.37 -41.90
C ILE A 51 -25.87 11.40 -41.02
N PHE A 52 -25.27 11.80 -39.87
CA PHE A 52 -25.93 12.69 -38.96
C PHE A 52 -25.56 14.16 -39.17
N GLY A 53 -24.58 14.50 -40.02
CA GLY A 53 -24.08 15.87 -40.17
C GLY A 53 -23.56 16.50 -38.90
N TYR A 54 -23.14 15.66 -37.96
CA TYR A 54 -22.66 16.08 -36.65
C TYR A 54 -21.14 16.09 -36.60
N LYS A 55 -20.54 17.16 -36.05
CA LYS A 55 -19.10 17.22 -35.81
C LYS A 55 -18.75 16.26 -34.67
N PRO A 56 -17.95 15.22 -34.90
CA PRO A 56 -17.55 14.30 -33.84
C PRO A 56 -16.89 15.04 -32.66
N PRO A 57 -17.03 14.51 -31.42
CA PRO A 57 -16.36 15.06 -30.26
C PRO A 57 -14.84 14.96 -30.39
N VAL A 58 -14.13 15.79 -29.62
CA VAL A 58 -12.70 15.57 -29.37
C VAL A 58 -12.57 14.25 -28.63
N TYR A 59 -11.73 13.36 -29.15
CA TYR A 59 -11.59 12.00 -28.63
C TYR A 59 -10.24 11.78 -27.94
N GLU A 60 -10.27 11.21 -26.73
CA GLU A 60 -9.08 10.84 -25.99
C GLU A 60 -9.12 9.32 -25.68
N PRO A 61 -8.25 8.53 -26.32
CA PRO A 61 -8.17 7.11 -26.02
C PRO A 61 -7.47 6.86 -24.67
N TYR A 62 -7.91 5.82 -23.94
CA TYR A 62 -7.25 5.38 -22.72
C TYR A 62 -7.02 3.87 -22.71
N ASN A 63 -5.99 3.45 -21.96
CA ASN A 63 -5.64 2.06 -21.81
C ASN A 63 -6.31 1.43 -20.60
N PHE A 64 -6.14 0.12 -20.41
CA PHE A 64 -6.79 -0.65 -19.36
C PHE A 64 -6.07 -0.52 -18.02
N ILE A 65 -6.87 -0.54 -16.97
CA ILE A 65 -6.41 -0.75 -15.59
C ILE A 65 -6.61 -2.24 -15.29
N GLY A 66 -5.53 -2.91 -14.89
CA GLY A 66 -5.53 -4.33 -14.52
C GLY A 66 -5.49 -4.54 -13.02
N ILE A 67 -5.55 -5.81 -12.61
CA ILE A 67 -5.26 -6.26 -11.26
C ILE A 67 -3.98 -7.11 -11.31
N LYS A 68 -3.00 -6.80 -10.47
CA LYS A 68 -1.76 -7.58 -10.37
C LYS A 68 -2.09 -9.05 -10.05
N GLY A 69 -1.56 -9.97 -10.84
CA GLY A 69 -1.84 -11.41 -10.68
C GLY A 69 -3.20 -11.89 -11.21
N GLY A 70 -4.09 -10.98 -11.68
CA GLY A 70 -5.47 -11.30 -12.07
C GLY A 70 -5.72 -11.46 -13.58
N GLY A 71 -4.70 -11.31 -14.43
CA GLY A 71 -4.84 -11.28 -15.90
C GLY A 71 -5.18 -9.88 -16.43
N ALA A 72 -5.01 -9.68 -17.75
CA ALA A 72 -4.91 -8.33 -18.35
C ALA A 72 -6.23 -7.54 -18.45
N LYS A 73 -7.40 -8.13 -18.23
CA LYS A 73 -8.69 -7.42 -18.37
C LYS A 73 -9.70 -7.86 -17.33
N MET A 74 -10.19 -6.90 -16.56
CA MET A 74 -11.40 -7.09 -15.74
C MET A 74 -12.62 -7.26 -16.69
N SER A 75 -13.43 -8.28 -16.47
CA SER A 75 -14.63 -8.51 -17.27
C SER A 75 -15.81 -8.83 -16.36
N SER A 76 -16.84 -7.98 -16.42
CA SER A 76 -18.09 -8.16 -15.69
C SER A 76 -18.79 -9.49 -16.02
N SER A 77 -18.63 -9.98 -17.25
CA SER A 77 -19.22 -11.26 -17.68
C SER A 77 -18.56 -12.50 -17.06
N LYS A 78 -17.37 -12.35 -16.43
CA LYS A 78 -16.63 -13.44 -15.77
C LYS A 78 -16.70 -13.40 -14.24
N GLY A 79 -17.54 -12.53 -13.66
CA GLY A 79 -17.77 -12.44 -12.21
C GLY A 79 -16.60 -11.89 -11.39
N ARG A 80 -15.56 -11.36 -12.04
CA ARG A 80 -14.39 -10.72 -11.40
C ARG A 80 -14.39 -9.23 -11.72
N VAL A 81 -15.30 -8.49 -11.07
CA VAL A 81 -15.34 -7.03 -11.17
C VAL A 81 -14.86 -6.46 -9.86
N LEU A 82 -13.79 -5.72 -9.91
CA LEU A 82 -13.36 -4.87 -8.81
C LEU A 82 -14.20 -3.59 -8.84
N THR A 83 -14.89 -3.32 -7.78
CA THR A 83 -15.67 -2.08 -7.62
C THR A 83 -14.83 -1.00 -6.92
N LEU A 84 -15.28 0.25 -7.01
CA LEU A 84 -14.69 1.34 -6.23
C LEU A 84 -14.77 1.06 -4.73
N THR A 85 -15.83 0.42 -4.26
CA THR A 85 -15.98 0.02 -2.86
C THR A 85 -14.89 -0.96 -2.43
N ASP A 86 -14.55 -1.94 -3.27
CA ASP A 86 -13.47 -2.89 -2.98
C ASP A 86 -12.12 -2.17 -2.86
N LEU A 87 -11.87 -1.18 -3.71
CA LEU A 87 -10.66 -0.34 -3.61
C LEU A 87 -10.64 0.48 -2.33
N LEU A 88 -11.75 1.11 -1.95
CA LEU A 88 -11.85 1.95 -0.76
C LEU A 88 -11.70 1.16 0.55
N ASN A 89 -11.95 -0.13 0.54
CA ASN A 89 -11.65 -1.00 1.69
C ASN A 89 -10.15 -1.16 1.95
N VAL A 90 -9.32 -0.98 0.91
CA VAL A 90 -7.85 -1.17 1.00
C VAL A 90 -7.11 0.16 0.90
N TYR A 91 -7.54 1.06 0.03
CA TYR A 91 -6.88 2.33 -0.25
C TYR A 91 -7.73 3.52 0.20
N ASP A 92 -7.09 4.56 0.73
CA ASP A 92 -7.81 5.82 0.93
C ASP A 92 -8.11 6.52 -0.41
N ARG A 93 -9.08 7.45 -0.39
CA ARG A 93 -9.55 8.13 -1.60
C ARG A 93 -8.43 8.90 -2.32
N HIS A 94 -7.55 9.54 -1.57
CA HIS A 94 -6.48 10.37 -2.13
C HIS A 94 -5.47 9.52 -2.90
N LEU A 95 -5.15 8.33 -2.38
CA LEU A 95 -4.25 7.38 -3.02
C LEU A 95 -4.89 6.79 -4.29
N ILE A 96 -6.21 6.54 -4.29
CA ILE A 96 -6.93 6.12 -5.50
C ILE A 96 -6.86 7.22 -6.56
N LEU A 97 -7.16 8.48 -6.20
CA LEU A 97 -7.06 9.62 -7.12
C LEU A 97 -5.63 9.77 -7.66
N TRP A 98 -4.62 9.56 -6.80
CA TRP A 98 -3.22 9.58 -7.22
C TRP A 98 -2.89 8.51 -8.27
N PHE A 99 -3.42 7.27 -8.16
CA PHE A 99 -3.24 6.27 -9.20
C PHE A 99 -3.75 6.75 -10.55
N TYR A 100 -4.91 7.40 -10.58
CA TYR A 100 -5.47 7.91 -11.83
C TYR A 100 -4.75 9.15 -12.35
N ALA A 101 -4.27 10.03 -11.49
CA ALA A 101 -3.54 11.23 -11.89
C ALA A 101 -2.08 10.95 -12.31
N LYS A 102 -1.44 9.93 -11.72
CA LYS A 102 -0.02 9.57 -11.95
C LYS A 102 0.23 9.02 -13.35
N TYR A 103 -0.71 8.28 -13.91
CA TYR A 103 -0.55 7.60 -15.20
C TYR A 103 -1.23 8.36 -16.32
N LYS A 104 -0.55 8.50 -17.46
CA LYS A 104 -1.14 9.08 -18.66
C LYS A 104 -2.25 8.17 -19.19
N PRO A 105 -3.28 8.69 -19.91
CA PRO A 105 -4.40 7.89 -20.41
C PRO A 105 -3.99 6.63 -21.17
N MET A 106 -2.96 6.72 -22.02
CA MET A 106 -2.45 5.59 -22.78
C MET A 106 -1.54 4.62 -22.01
N GLN A 107 -1.21 4.93 -20.77
CA GLN A 107 -0.35 4.10 -19.93
C GLN A 107 -1.21 3.16 -19.08
N SER A 108 -1.10 1.85 -19.34
CA SER A 108 -1.75 0.85 -18.48
C SER A 108 -1.03 0.74 -17.13
N PHE A 109 -1.79 0.47 -16.07
CA PHE A 109 -1.25 0.15 -14.75
C PHE A 109 -2.09 -0.94 -14.08
N ASN A 110 -1.52 -1.56 -13.05
CA ASN A 110 -2.19 -2.58 -12.29
C ASN A 110 -2.41 -2.13 -10.84
N LEU A 111 -3.63 -2.29 -10.36
CA LEU A 111 -3.94 -2.22 -8.95
C LEU A 111 -3.45 -3.50 -8.26
N ALA A 112 -2.93 -3.39 -7.07
CA ALA A 112 -2.41 -4.50 -6.31
C ALA A 112 -3.16 -4.65 -4.99
N PHE A 113 -3.26 -5.89 -4.49
CA PHE A 113 -3.80 -6.20 -3.17
C PHE A 113 -2.78 -6.97 -2.33
N ASP A 114 -1.64 -7.31 -2.94
CA ASP A 114 -0.49 -7.93 -2.27
C ASP A 114 0.38 -6.89 -1.52
N ASN A 115 1.60 -7.25 -1.22
CA ASN A 115 2.56 -6.41 -0.51
C ASN A 115 2.85 -5.04 -1.17
N ASP A 116 2.49 -4.86 -2.44
CA ASP A 116 2.59 -3.57 -3.10
C ASP A 116 1.70 -2.49 -2.45
N VAL A 117 0.64 -2.88 -1.73
CA VAL A 117 -0.21 -1.95 -0.97
C VAL A 117 0.63 -1.12 -0.01
N ILE A 118 1.51 -1.76 0.76
CA ILE A 118 2.41 -1.06 1.69
C ILE A 118 3.35 -0.10 0.97
N ARG A 119 3.87 -0.54 -0.18
CA ARG A 119 4.75 0.29 -1.01
C ARG A 119 4.02 1.52 -1.53
N PHE A 120 2.78 1.38 -2.00
CA PHE A 120 1.97 2.49 -2.50
C PHE A 120 1.65 3.51 -1.42
N TYR A 121 1.24 3.08 -0.23
CA TYR A 121 1.05 3.97 0.90
C TYR A 121 2.34 4.71 1.27
N SER A 122 3.46 4.00 1.36
CA SER A 122 4.75 4.59 1.71
C SER A 122 5.24 5.59 0.65
N GLU A 123 4.99 5.32 -0.63
CA GLU A 123 5.33 6.22 -1.73
C GLU A 123 4.47 7.49 -1.67
N TYR A 124 3.17 7.33 -1.51
CA TYR A 124 2.22 8.44 -1.47
C TYR A 124 2.45 9.32 -0.23
N ASP A 125 2.53 8.75 0.97
CA ASP A 125 2.78 9.47 2.22
C ASP A 125 4.08 10.31 2.13
N ARG A 126 5.13 9.74 1.54
CA ARG A 126 6.40 10.45 1.32
C ARG A 126 6.23 11.62 0.34
N MET A 127 5.47 11.44 -0.74
CA MET A 127 5.21 12.49 -1.71
C MET A 127 4.40 13.63 -1.10
N VAL A 128 3.33 13.32 -0.36
CA VAL A 128 2.52 14.32 0.35
C VAL A 128 3.37 15.12 1.35
N LYS A 129 4.21 14.42 2.12
CA LYS A 129 5.14 15.10 3.04
C LYS A 129 6.12 16.01 2.31
N ALA A 130 6.65 15.59 1.16
CA ALA A 130 7.54 16.41 0.36
C ALA A 130 6.81 17.63 -0.25
N TYR A 131 5.56 17.47 -0.66
CA TYR A 131 4.70 18.51 -1.22
C TYR A 131 4.48 19.65 -0.24
N PHE A 132 3.98 19.35 0.97
CA PHE A 132 3.73 20.38 1.98
C PHE A 132 5.02 21.00 2.57
N ASN A 133 6.16 20.31 2.43
CA ASN A 133 7.47 20.88 2.76
C ASN A 133 8.13 21.67 1.61
N GLY A 134 7.46 21.85 0.48
CA GLY A 134 7.99 22.57 -0.69
C GLY A 134 9.20 21.89 -1.35
N LYS A 135 9.35 20.56 -1.20
CA LYS A 135 10.48 19.77 -1.69
C LYS A 135 10.13 18.83 -2.84
N LEU A 136 8.87 18.88 -3.31
CA LEU A 136 8.43 18.06 -4.43
C LEU A 136 8.66 18.81 -5.75
N ASP A 137 9.04 18.09 -6.82
CA ASP A 137 9.17 18.70 -8.15
C ASP A 137 7.81 19.12 -8.72
N ALA A 138 7.83 20.00 -9.74
CA ALA A 138 6.62 20.61 -10.30
C ALA A 138 5.65 19.57 -10.89
N GLY A 139 6.15 18.54 -11.58
CA GLY A 139 5.29 17.52 -12.20
C GLY A 139 4.56 16.68 -11.16
N ASN A 140 5.26 16.20 -10.14
CA ASN A 140 4.62 15.48 -9.05
C ASN A 140 3.72 16.38 -8.18
N SER A 141 4.05 17.66 -8.05
CA SER A 141 3.19 18.64 -7.35
C SER A 141 1.88 18.85 -8.08
N GLU A 142 1.91 18.93 -9.41
CA GLU A 142 0.70 18.99 -10.24
C GLU A 142 -0.15 17.73 -10.08
N ILE A 143 0.45 16.55 -10.13
CA ILE A 143 -0.25 15.27 -9.90
C ILE A 143 -0.95 15.26 -8.54
N LEU A 144 -0.29 15.70 -7.46
CA LEU A 144 -0.89 15.75 -6.14
C LEU A 144 -2.03 16.76 -6.03
N SER A 145 -2.00 17.86 -6.78
CA SER A 145 -3.09 18.86 -6.78
C SER A 145 -4.43 18.28 -7.25
N TYR A 146 -4.42 17.17 -8.01
CA TYR A 146 -5.62 16.45 -8.43
C TYR A 146 -6.15 15.44 -7.41
N THR A 147 -5.48 15.27 -6.27
CA THR A 147 -5.85 14.24 -5.27
C THR A 147 -6.67 14.76 -4.11
N ASP A 148 -7.07 16.03 -4.13
CA ASP A 148 -7.78 16.69 -3.01
C ASP A 148 -7.08 16.54 -1.66
N VAL A 149 -5.75 16.39 -1.66
CA VAL A 149 -4.97 16.20 -0.43
C VAL A 149 -4.77 17.55 0.26
N GLU A 150 -5.11 17.62 1.54
CA GLU A 150 -4.88 18.74 2.42
C GLU A 150 -3.75 18.44 3.41
N GLU A 151 -3.22 19.45 4.09
CA GLU A 151 -2.07 19.31 5.01
C GLU A 151 -2.39 18.40 6.19
N ASP A 152 -3.65 18.30 6.58
CA ASP A 152 -4.12 17.41 7.63
C ASP A 152 -3.93 15.91 7.30
N TYR A 153 -3.73 15.55 6.02
CA TYR A 153 -3.32 14.20 5.63
C TYR A 153 -2.03 13.76 6.33
N LEU A 154 -1.16 14.69 6.74
CA LEU A 154 0.04 14.39 7.49
C LEU A 154 -0.22 13.77 8.87
N ASN A 155 -1.47 13.85 9.35
CA ASN A 155 -1.91 13.22 10.60
C ASN A 155 -2.27 11.73 10.44
N TYR A 156 -2.30 11.18 9.21
CA TYR A 156 -2.51 9.75 9.03
C TYR A 156 -1.33 8.95 9.61
N PRO A 157 -1.59 7.88 10.35
CA PRO A 157 -0.55 7.01 10.87
C PRO A 157 0.11 6.22 9.72
N ASN A 158 1.32 5.74 9.94
CA ASN A 158 2.01 4.90 8.97
C ASN A 158 1.26 3.58 8.76
N PHE A 159 0.82 3.32 7.51
CA PHE A 159 0.07 2.11 7.16
C PHE A 159 0.87 0.82 7.42
N SER A 160 2.17 0.83 7.10
CA SER A 160 3.02 -0.35 7.31
C SER A 160 3.11 -0.71 8.80
N TYR A 161 3.15 0.28 9.68
CA TYR A 161 3.17 0.04 11.13
C TYR A 161 1.84 -0.58 11.59
N LEU A 162 0.72 -0.01 11.19
CA LEU A 162 -0.59 -0.57 11.51
C LEU A 162 -0.71 -2.02 11.03
N ALA A 163 -0.42 -2.26 9.76
CA ALA A 163 -0.51 -3.59 9.15
C ALA A 163 0.40 -4.62 9.82
N THR A 164 1.61 -4.21 10.21
CA THR A 164 2.60 -5.10 10.85
C THR A 164 2.23 -5.42 12.29
N PHE A 165 1.73 -4.42 13.05
CA PHE A 165 1.51 -4.63 14.49
C PHE A 165 0.14 -5.15 14.84
N LEU A 166 -0.86 -4.98 14.01
CA LEU A 166 -2.19 -5.58 14.21
C LEU A 166 -2.12 -7.06 14.57
N PRO A 167 -1.45 -7.94 13.80
CA PRO A 167 -1.34 -9.36 14.16
C PRO A 167 -0.55 -9.60 15.44
N ILE A 168 0.50 -8.81 15.70
CA ILE A 168 1.37 -8.98 16.87
C ILE A 168 0.63 -8.74 18.17
N VAL A 169 -0.29 -7.75 18.17
CA VAL A 169 -1.15 -7.46 19.32
C VAL A 169 -2.46 -8.25 19.28
N ASN A 170 -2.57 -9.29 18.45
CA ASN A 170 -3.80 -10.07 18.25
C ASN A 170 -5.02 -9.19 17.96
N PHE A 171 -4.85 -8.19 17.10
CA PHE A 171 -5.89 -7.21 16.73
C PHE A 171 -6.48 -6.43 17.93
N ASN A 172 -5.75 -6.37 19.05
CA ASN A 172 -6.12 -5.53 20.18
C ASN A 172 -5.84 -4.05 19.87
N GLU A 173 -6.91 -3.31 19.57
CA GLU A 173 -6.82 -1.91 19.11
C GLU A 173 -6.29 -0.97 20.22
N GLU A 174 -6.54 -1.25 21.50
CA GLU A 174 -6.02 -0.44 22.60
C GLU A 174 -4.50 -0.59 22.73
N MET A 175 -4.00 -1.83 22.65
CA MET A 175 -2.56 -2.08 22.65
C MET A 175 -1.88 -1.43 21.43
N LEU A 176 -2.48 -1.55 20.26
CA LEU A 176 -1.99 -0.91 19.04
C LEU A 176 -1.98 0.62 19.19
N ALA A 177 -3.04 1.22 19.69
CA ALA A 177 -3.13 2.65 19.92
C ALA A 177 -2.01 3.17 20.85
N ASN A 178 -1.70 2.43 21.91
CA ASN A 178 -0.62 2.78 22.84
C ASN A 178 0.77 2.71 22.16
N LEU A 179 0.97 1.79 21.24
CA LEU A 179 2.18 1.73 20.42
C LEU A 179 2.25 2.91 19.45
N MET A 180 1.16 3.18 18.75
CA MET A 180 1.10 4.21 17.72
C MET A 180 1.23 5.63 18.29
N LYS A 181 0.83 5.87 19.55
CA LYS A 181 1.12 7.12 20.27
C LYS A 181 2.61 7.41 20.37
N LYS A 182 3.45 6.39 20.52
CA LYS A 182 4.92 6.54 20.55
C LYS A 182 5.50 6.91 19.18
N GLU A 183 4.73 6.70 18.12
CA GLU A 183 5.04 7.11 16.74
C GLU A 183 4.35 8.44 16.36
N ASN A 184 3.91 9.23 17.33
CA ASN A 184 3.22 10.52 17.19
C ASN A 184 1.86 10.44 16.47
N ALA A 185 1.23 9.27 16.42
CA ALA A 185 -0.13 9.16 15.94
C ALA A 185 -1.15 9.49 17.04
N ASP A 186 -2.25 10.14 16.68
CA ASP A 186 -3.40 10.36 17.57
C ASP A 186 -4.48 9.31 17.32
N PRO A 187 -4.63 8.29 18.20
CA PRO A 187 -5.62 7.24 18.05
C PRO A 187 -7.07 7.72 18.10
N ASN A 188 -7.33 8.93 18.57
CA ASN A 188 -8.68 9.49 18.65
C ASN A 188 -9.08 10.18 17.34
N SER A 189 -8.13 10.52 16.47
CA SER A 189 -8.40 11.20 15.21
C SER A 189 -9.18 10.32 14.24
N SER A 190 -9.98 10.96 13.37
CA SER A 190 -10.64 10.27 12.25
C SER A 190 -9.62 9.63 11.30
N PHE A 191 -8.51 10.31 11.05
CA PHE A 191 -7.42 9.82 10.19
C PHE A 191 -6.83 8.51 10.68
N TYR A 192 -6.61 8.38 12.00
CA TYR A 192 -6.13 7.13 12.59
C TYR A 192 -7.13 6.00 12.37
N LYS A 193 -8.40 6.23 12.71
CA LYS A 193 -9.46 5.21 12.62
C LYS A 193 -9.66 4.75 11.17
N GLU A 194 -9.74 5.67 10.23
CA GLU A 194 -9.89 5.36 8.82
C GLU A 194 -8.75 4.50 8.27
N ARG A 195 -7.50 4.85 8.61
CA ARG A 195 -6.34 4.08 8.13
C ARG A 195 -6.23 2.73 8.85
N LEU A 196 -6.61 2.67 10.12
CA LEU A 196 -6.67 1.43 10.89
C LEU A 196 -7.67 0.44 10.29
N GLU A 197 -8.87 0.88 9.94
CA GLU A 197 -9.88 0.03 9.31
C GLU A 197 -9.36 -0.58 8.00
N ARG A 198 -8.71 0.22 7.15
CA ARG A 198 -8.12 -0.26 5.91
C ARG A 198 -6.96 -1.23 6.15
N ALA A 199 -6.09 -0.94 7.09
CA ALA A 199 -4.98 -1.82 7.44
C ALA A 199 -5.49 -3.16 7.99
N LYS A 200 -6.51 -3.14 8.84
CA LYS A 200 -7.16 -4.32 9.38
C LYS A 200 -7.80 -5.16 8.28
N PHE A 201 -8.61 -4.54 7.42
CA PHE A 201 -9.22 -5.21 6.28
C PHE A 201 -8.17 -5.84 5.36
N TRP A 202 -7.10 -5.10 5.05
CA TRP A 202 -6.04 -5.60 4.18
C TRP A 202 -5.29 -6.79 4.81
N VAL A 203 -4.93 -6.72 6.08
CA VAL A 203 -4.23 -7.81 6.79
C VAL A 203 -5.10 -9.07 6.83
N GLU A 204 -6.39 -8.93 7.12
CA GLU A 204 -7.33 -10.06 7.22
C GLU A 204 -7.57 -10.75 5.88
N ASN A 205 -7.61 -10.01 4.77
CA ASN A 205 -8.02 -10.53 3.47
C ASN A 205 -6.86 -10.80 2.50
N TYR A 206 -5.75 -10.06 2.61
CA TYR A 206 -4.65 -10.09 1.65
C TYR A 206 -3.27 -10.20 2.27
N GLY A 207 -3.13 -9.85 3.55
CA GLY A 207 -1.85 -9.72 4.24
C GLY A 207 -1.38 -11.00 4.95
N ALA A 208 -1.72 -12.19 4.46
CA ALA A 208 -1.33 -13.46 5.11
C ALA A 208 0.19 -13.58 5.37
N GLU A 209 1.02 -13.02 4.49
CA GLU A 209 2.48 -12.98 4.66
C GLU A 209 2.93 -12.00 5.75
N TYR A 210 2.09 -11.02 6.09
CA TYR A 210 2.32 -10.04 7.18
C TYR A 210 1.88 -10.55 8.54
N GLN A 211 1.24 -11.70 8.61
CA GLN A 211 0.98 -12.36 9.90
C GLN A 211 2.30 -12.83 10.49
N VAL A 212 2.89 -11.93 11.27
CA VAL A 212 4.12 -12.20 12.01
C VAL A 212 3.71 -12.92 13.28
N ASN A 213 3.80 -14.23 13.28
CA ASN A 213 3.54 -15.02 14.47
C ASN A 213 4.78 -15.00 15.37
N LEU A 214 4.66 -14.31 16.51
CA LEU A 214 5.66 -14.40 17.57
C LEU A 214 5.72 -15.86 18.05
N LEU A 215 6.93 -16.37 18.23
CA LEU A 215 7.09 -17.71 18.81
C LEU A 215 6.48 -17.75 20.21
N THR A 216 5.82 -18.83 20.53
CA THR A 216 5.23 -19.07 21.87
C THR A 216 6.25 -19.70 22.81
N GLU A 217 7.27 -20.35 22.26
CA GLU A 217 8.35 -21.03 22.97
C GLU A 217 9.72 -20.55 22.48
N LYS A 218 10.73 -20.75 23.33
CA LYS A 218 12.11 -20.39 23.03
C LYS A 218 12.65 -21.21 21.86
N ASN A 219 13.29 -20.57 20.91
CA ASN A 219 14.00 -21.26 19.82
C ASN A 219 15.38 -21.78 20.31
N THR A 220 15.33 -22.76 21.21
CA THR A 220 16.53 -23.34 21.84
C THR A 220 17.44 -24.02 20.82
N GLU A 221 16.87 -24.64 19.80
CA GLU A 221 17.64 -25.27 18.73
C GLU A 221 18.54 -24.25 18.03
N PHE A 222 17.96 -23.17 17.56
CA PHE A 222 18.70 -22.07 16.91
C PHE A 222 19.70 -21.42 17.89
N TYR A 223 19.28 -21.14 19.14
CA TYR A 223 20.16 -20.51 20.12
C TYR A 223 21.43 -21.34 20.38
N ASN A 224 21.34 -22.68 20.37
CA ASN A 224 22.48 -23.58 20.56
C ASN A 224 23.47 -23.53 19.39
N THR A 225 23.06 -23.07 18.20
CA THR A 225 23.98 -22.87 17.07
C THR A 225 24.83 -21.61 17.18
N LEU A 226 24.43 -20.65 18.05
CA LEU A 226 25.11 -19.39 18.23
C LEU A 226 26.46 -19.57 18.94
N ASN A 227 27.47 -18.81 18.51
CA ASN A 227 28.74 -18.73 19.22
C ASN A 227 28.63 -17.85 20.49
N ALA A 228 29.68 -17.83 21.30
CA ALA A 228 29.69 -17.12 22.60
C ALA A 228 29.45 -15.58 22.42
N GLU A 229 29.98 -14.98 21.37
CA GLU A 229 29.82 -13.59 21.08
C GLU A 229 28.39 -13.26 20.67
N GLU A 230 27.81 -14.05 19.77
CA GLU A 230 26.40 -13.90 19.33
C GLU A 230 25.43 -14.06 20.52
N LYS A 231 25.69 -15.00 21.42
CA LYS A 231 24.92 -15.15 22.68
C LYS A 231 25.05 -13.93 23.58
N SER A 232 26.21 -13.27 23.62
CA SER A 232 26.39 -12.04 24.37
C SER A 232 25.54 -10.89 23.81
N TRP A 233 25.30 -10.86 22.48
CA TRP A 233 24.44 -9.85 21.87
C TRP A 233 22.98 -10.01 22.30
N VAL A 234 22.49 -11.23 22.42
CA VAL A 234 21.12 -11.51 22.92
C VAL A 234 20.99 -11.03 24.37
N ALA A 235 21.96 -11.32 25.23
CA ALA A 235 21.99 -10.86 26.62
C ALA A 235 22.03 -9.32 26.73
N LYS A 236 22.85 -8.65 25.89
CA LYS A 236 22.88 -7.19 25.80
C LYS A 236 21.54 -6.59 25.35
N THR A 237 20.85 -7.26 24.43
CA THR A 237 19.50 -6.84 24.00
C THR A 237 18.53 -6.85 25.17
N LEU A 238 18.52 -7.88 26.01
CA LEU A 238 17.69 -7.91 27.20
C LEU A 238 18.01 -6.74 28.14
N SER A 239 19.29 -6.41 28.34
CA SER A 239 19.69 -5.26 29.16
C SER A 239 19.26 -3.92 28.58
N LEU A 240 19.09 -3.80 27.26
CA LEU A 240 18.49 -2.61 26.64
C LEU A 240 17.02 -2.46 27.00
N LEU A 241 16.28 -3.57 27.10
CA LEU A 241 14.85 -3.56 27.41
C LEU A 241 14.55 -3.15 28.89
N ASP A 242 15.58 -3.05 29.72
CA ASP A 242 15.46 -2.50 31.07
C ASP A 242 15.39 -0.97 31.10
N ARG A 243 15.69 -0.31 29.97
CA ARG A 243 15.66 1.14 29.84
C ARG A 243 14.31 1.59 29.28
N GLU A 244 13.90 2.81 29.65
CA GLU A 244 12.75 3.47 29.05
C GLU A 244 13.17 4.20 27.78
N TYR A 245 12.39 4.03 26.70
CA TYR A 245 12.57 4.72 25.43
C TYR A 245 11.30 5.51 25.10
N LYS A 246 11.47 6.76 24.69
CA LYS A 246 10.36 7.63 24.31
C LYS A 246 9.81 7.24 22.95
N THR A 247 10.68 6.86 22.02
CA THR A 247 10.34 6.49 20.64
C THR A 247 10.96 5.17 20.23
N SER A 248 10.40 4.53 19.23
CA SER A 248 10.97 3.31 18.66
C SER A 248 12.31 3.55 17.95
N ASP A 249 12.53 4.77 17.45
CA ASP A 249 13.81 5.15 16.83
C ASP A 249 14.95 5.22 17.86
N GLU A 250 14.68 5.66 19.09
CA GLU A 250 15.66 5.60 20.16
C GLU A 250 16.08 4.16 20.47
N LEU A 251 15.11 3.24 20.60
CA LEU A 251 15.42 1.81 20.80
C LEU A 251 16.13 1.22 19.58
N GLN A 252 15.69 1.57 18.36
CA GLN A 252 16.34 1.11 17.13
C GLN A 252 17.81 1.54 17.07
N THR A 253 18.10 2.78 17.46
CA THR A 253 19.47 3.29 17.54
C THR A 253 20.29 2.53 18.58
N ALA A 254 19.72 2.28 19.77
CA ALA A 254 20.37 1.49 20.81
C ALA A 254 20.68 0.05 20.36
N LEU A 255 19.80 -0.57 19.55
CA LEU A 255 20.04 -1.88 18.97
C LEU A 255 21.22 -1.86 17.98
N TYR A 256 21.38 -0.84 17.16
CA TYR A 256 22.55 -0.72 16.28
C TYR A 256 23.87 -0.57 17.06
N GLU A 257 23.82 -0.01 18.27
CA GLU A 257 25.01 0.16 19.11
C GLU A 257 25.49 -1.15 19.76
N VAL A 258 24.63 -2.19 19.86
CA VAL A 258 24.96 -3.47 20.52
C VAL A 258 26.24 -4.11 20.02
N VAL A 259 26.53 -4.00 18.74
CA VAL A 259 27.70 -4.61 18.08
C VAL A 259 28.83 -3.62 17.73
N LYS A 260 28.63 -2.29 17.97
CA LYS A 260 29.62 -1.27 17.65
C LYS A 260 30.91 -1.34 18.49
N TYR A 261 30.84 -1.94 19.69
CA TYR A 261 32.03 -2.13 20.52
C TYR A 261 33.14 -2.95 19.85
N LEU A 262 32.81 -3.67 18.77
CA LEU A 262 33.76 -4.48 18.01
C LEU A 262 34.74 -3.61 17.17
N ASN A 263 34.48 -2.30 17.02
CA ASN A 263 35.31 -1.35 16.27
C ASN A 263 35.68 -1.84 14.86
N LEU A 264 34.70 -2.43 14.16
CA LEU A 264 34.86 -3.00 12.84
C LEU A 264 34.87 -1.89 11.76
N GLU A 265 35.50 -2.18 10.64
CA GLU A 265 35.37 -1.35 9.44
C GLU A 265 33.91 -1.23 8.97
N PRO A 266 33.50 -0.13 8.32
CA PRO A 266 32.09 0.14 8.03
C PRO A 266 31.35 -0.96 7.28
N GLN A 267 32.01 -1.67 6.38
CA GLN A 267 31.40 -2.76 5.62
C GLN A 267 31.18 -4.02 6.50
N GLU A 268 32.15 -4.32 7.37
CA GLU A 268 32.05 -5.45 8.29
C GLU A 268 31.04 -5.17 9.40
N LEU A 269 31.02 -3.95 9.93
CA LEU A 269 30.01 -3.53 10.90
C LEU A 269 28.59 -3.73 10.35
N LYS A 270 28.38 -3.36 9.08
CA LYS A 270 27.06 -3.52 8.43
C LYS A 270 26.64 -4.98 8.31
N LYS A 271 27.59 -5.87 7.98
CA LYS A 271 27.35 -7.33 7.94
C LYS A 271 27.04 -7.88 9.34
N THR A 272 27.77 -7.45 10.34
CA THR A 272 27.59 -7.87 11.73
C THR A 272 26.26 -7.39 12.30
N GLN A 273 25.87 -6.14 12.02
CA GLN A 273 24.55 -5.61 12.39
C GLN A 273 23.42 -6.41 11.72
N LYS A 274 23.58 -6.76 10.44
CA LYS A 274 22.62 -7.61 9.73
C LYS A 274 22.51 -8.97 10.41
N ARG A 275 23.63 -9.63 10.68
CA ARG A 275 23.66 -10.93 11.37
C ARG A 275 23.04 -10.88 12.77
N TYR A 276 23.31 -9.83 13.53
CA TYR A 276 22.69 -9.60 14.83
C TYR A 276 21.16 -9.50 14.72
N PHE A 277 20.64 -8.78 13.74
CA PHE A 277 19.20 -8.66 13.53
C PHE A 277 18.58 -9.99 13.07
N GLU A 278 19.24 -10.74 12.20
CA GLU A 278 18.84 -12.10 11.83
C GLU A 278 18.71 -13.02 13.05
N ILE A 279 19.64 -12.92 14.00
CA ILE A 279 19.56 -13.68 15.26
C ILE A 279 18.32 -13.32 16.05
N LEU A 280 18.04 -12.02 16.24
CA LEU A 280 16.84 -11.60 16.96
C LEU A 280 15.55 -12.06 16.28
N TYR A 281 15.47 -11.95 14.94
CA TYR A 281 14.30 -12.44 14.22
C TYR A 281 14.13 -13.96 14.32
N ASN A 282 15.20 -14.73 14.24
CA ASN A 282 15.12 -16.19 14.43
C ASN A 282 14.64 -16.57 15.83
N LEU A 283 15.10 -15.88 16.85
CA LEU A 283 14.67 -16.12 18.23
C LEU A 283 13.23 -15.69 18.52
N LEU A 284 12.72 -14.71 17.78
CA LEU A 284 11.37 -14.16 17.96
C LEU A 284 10.33 -14.79 17.03
N LEU A 285 10.71 -15.05 15.78
CA LEU A 285 9.81 -15.37 14.69
C LEU A 285 10.13 -16.70 13.98
N GLY A 286 11.27 -17.29 14.24
CA GLY A 286 11.79 -18.44 13.47
C GLY A 286 12.11 -18.08 12.00
N LYS A 287 12.39 -16.80 11.71
CA LYS A 287 12.66 -16.26 10.36
C LYS A 287 13.93 -15.41 10.40
N GLU A 288 14.57 -15.20 9.26
CA GLU A 288 15.76 -14.35 9.15
C GLU A 288 15.43 -12.85 9.02
N GLN A 289 14.19 -12.52 8.75
CA GLN A 289 13.73 -11.16 8.51
C GLN A 289 12.38 -10.91 9.18
N GLY A 290 12.09 -9.64 9.48
CA GLY A 290 10.85 -9.24 10.12
C GLY A 290 10.68 -7.71 10.10
N PRO A 291 9.72 -7.20 10.90
CA PRO A 291 9.46 -5.76 11.00
C PRO A 291 10.64 -5.01 11.62
N LYS A 292 10.66 -3.67 11.48
CA LYS A 292 11.66 -2.82 12.13
C LYS A 292 11.76 -3.13 13.63
N LEU A 293 12.94 -3.60 14.09
CA LEU A 293 13.10 -4.20 15.42
C LEU A 293 12.74 -3.25 16.57
N GLY A 294 13.10 -1.97 16.50
CA GLY A 294 12.83 -1.02 17.59
C GLY A 294 11.33 -0.98 17.96
N ILE A 295 10.45 -0.75 16.99
CA ILE A 295 9.02 -0.73 17.25
C ILE A 295 8.46 -2.14 17.52
N PHE A 296 9.00 -3.17 16.87
CA PHE A 296 8.58 -4.55 17.08
C PHE A 296 8.82 -5.01 18.52
N LEU A 297 10.02 -4.78 19.07
CA LEU A 297 10.32 -5.12 20.46
C LEU A 297 9.47 -4.33 21.46
N MET A 298 9.21 -3.05 21.17
CA MET A 298 8.26 -2.26 21.98
C MET A 298 6.84 -2.84 21.97
N ALA A 299 6.38 -3.33 20.80
CA ALA A 299 5.07 -3.94 20.63
C ALA A 299 4.92 -5.25 21.40
N VAL A 300 5.94 -6.11 21.31
CA VAL A 300 5.95 -7.40 22.01
C VAL A 300 5.95 -7.22 23.52
N GLY A 301 6.66 -6.22 24.01
CA GLY A 301 6.78 -5.89 25.43
C GLY A 301 7.81 -6.73 26.18
N LYS A 302 8.37 -6.15 27.24
CA LYS A 302 9.52 -6.69 27.98
C LYS A 302 9.28 -8.10 28.53
N GLU A 303 8.12 -8.37 29.10
CA GLU A 303 7.81 -9.67 29.72
C GLU A 303 7.93 -10.82 28.72
N LYS A 304 7.28 -10.71 27.57
CA LYS A 304 7.33 -11.72 26.50
C LYS A 304 8.75 -11.87 25.94
N LEU A 305 9.44 -10.74 25.72
CA LEU A 305 10.81 -10.76 25.22
C LEU A 305 11.77 -11.43 26.21
N THR A 306 11.64 -11.17 27.51
CA THR A 306 12.43 -11.84 28.55
C THR A 306 12.20 -13.34 28.50
N ASN A 307 10.96 -13.78 28.36
CA ASN A 307 10.64 -15.21 28.25
C ASN A 307 11.26 -15.87 27.02
N LEU A 308 11.36 -15.18 25.89
CA LEU A 308 11.90 -15.73 24.65
C LEU A 308 13.43 -15.67 24.56
N PHE A 309 14.07 -14.70 25.23
CA PHE A 309 15.53 -14.47 25.14
C PHE A 309 16.34 -15.01 26.33
N THR A 310 15.71 -15.46 27.40
CA THR A 310 16.42 -16.03 28.57
C THR A 310 16.60 -17.53 28.38
N PHE A 311 17.78 -17.99 27.99
CA PHE A 311 18.14 -19.38 27.76
C PHE A 311 18.95 -19.95 28.92
#